data_f4d51df5b0b7e10f5c739507cdc4cfc8
#
_entry.id   f4d51df5b0b7e10f5c739507cdc4cfc8
#
_cell.length_a   1.000
_cell.length_b   1.000
_cell.length_c   1.000
_cell.angle_alpha   90.00
_cell.angle_beta   90.00
_cell.angle_gamma   90.00
#
_symmetry.space_group_name_H-M   'P 1'
#
loop_
_entity.id
_entity.type
_entity.pdbx_description
1 polymer ?
#
loop_
_entity_poly.entity_id
_entity_poly.type
_entity_poly.pdbx_seq_one_letter_code
_entity_poly.pdbx_strand_id
1 'polypeptide(L)'
;MGNYIRLSLETHLFFARIMKEHALFLTAGFQCKEKAWIRRADMFYKQFESLHRDVVMVSDKRVGKEILDSCELITEHTIPAERRTQQLSGVQIDSRITMRQQALSAGGDNCEDRNMMPVVTRINQRALQLLDGLISFKENLLQEMSEARVYNANYPLLIKHIIREAKLYRQLVCELIDNQDISKKDLQETENFWNQIMMEHALFIRGLLDPSEVELIDNADCYAVEYRELLEAAREQDCKAGKMREESLGTTLRFSGFKEAGTEGILECKIASIIMPLLADHVLREANHYIRLLQSAENEEECMMETSCSCEDHCKNHCDNHCEKPKENACNCRR
;
A
#
# COMPACT_ATOMS: atom_id res chain seq x y z
N MET A 1 7.58 16.75 14.29
CA MET A 1 6.15 16.77 14.64
C MET A 1 5.24 16.87 13.41
N GLY A 2 5.55 17.73 12.43
CA GLY A 2 4.77 17.80 11.18
C GLY A 2 4.72 16.49 10.41
N ASN A 3 5.83 15.75 10.36
CA ASN A 3 5.89 14.45 9.70
C ASN A 3 4.96 13.38 10.32
N TYR A 4 4.81 13.34 11.65
CA TYR A 4 3.90 12.40 12.32
C TYR A 4 2.43 12.57 11.90
N ILE A 5 1.94 13.83 11.85
CA ILE A 5 0.55 14.11 11.46
C ILE A 5 0.33 13.69 10.00
N ARG A 6 1.23 14.10 9.11
CA ARG A 6 1.18 13.77 7.69
C ARG A 6 1.21 12.25 7.47
N LEU A 7 2.22 11.56 8.01
CA LEU A 7 2.37 10.11 7.87
C LEU A 7 1.16 9.35 8.42
N SER A 8 0.63 9.76 9.59
CA SER A 8 -0.57 9.13 10.14
C SER A 8 -1.78 9.32 9.22
N LEU A 9 -2.03 10.53 8.72
CA LEU A 9 -3.17 10.80 7.86
C LEU A 9 -3.05 10.06 6.52
N GLU A 10 -1.87 10.08 5.90
CA GLU A 10 -1.59 9.37 4.64
C GLU A 10 -1.80 7.86 4.79
N THR A 11 -1.25 7.27 5.85
CA THR A 11 -1.44 5.84 6.17
C THR A 11 -2.92 5.50 6.33
N HIS A 12 -3.66 6.31 7.06
CA HIS A 12 -5.09 6.04 7.28
C HIS A 12 -5.95 6.30 6.04
N LEU A 13 -5.64 7.29 5.19
CA LEU A 13 -6.37 7.53 3.94
C LEU A 13 -6.35 6.31 3.02
N PHE A 14 -5.22 5.63 2.95
CA PHE A 14 -5.07 4.40 2.18
C PHE A 14 -5.66 3.20 2.93
N PHE A 15 -5.07 2.82 4.05
CA PHE A 15 -5.39 1.55 4.70
C PHE A 15 -6.79 1.47 5.32
N ALA A 16 -7.36 2.57 5.84
CA ALA A 16 -8.72 2.51 6.38
C ALA A 16 -9.75 2.23 5.28
N ARG A 17 -9.50 2.74 4.05
CA ARG A 17 -10.30 2.42 2.88
C ARG A 17 -10.15 0.95 2.49
N ILE A 18 -8.91 0.43 2.41
CA ILE A 18 -8.63 -0.97 2.12
C ILE A 18 -9.35 -1.89 3.11
N MET A 19 -9.26 -1.62 4.42
CA MET A 19 -9.95 -2.44 5.44
C MET A 19 -11.48 -2.38 5.35
N LYS A 20 -12.03 -1.21 5.01
CA LYS A 20 -13.47 -1.05 4.72
C LYS A 20 -13.88 -1.99 3.57
N GLU A 21 -13.14 -1.97 2.49
CA GLU A 21 -13.44 -2.75 1.30
C GLU A 21 -13.25 -4.26 1.54
N HIS A 22 -12.24 -4.68 2.30
CA HIS A 22 -12.13 -6.07 2.75
C HIS A 22 -13.39 -6.56 3.46
N ALA A 23 -13.92 -5.76 4.39
CA ALA A 23 -15.14 -6.12 5.11
C ALA A 23 -16.37 -6.20 4.17
N LEU A 24 -16.44 -5.35 3.13
CA LEU A 24 -17.46 -5.42 2.09
C LEU A 24 -17.35 -6.73 1.30
N PHE A 25 -16.14 -7.08 0.83
CA PHE A 25 -15.92 -8.30 0.04
C PHE A 25 -16.24 -9.57 0.84
N LEU A 26 -15.91 -9.57 2.14
CA LEU A 26 -16.31 -10.66 3.03
C LEU A 26 -17.82 -10.73 3.17
N THR A 27 -18.51 -9.59 3.35
CA THR A 27 -19.98 -9.55 3.45
C THR A 27 -20.64 -10.11 2.19
N ALA A 28 -20.17 -9.70 1.01
CA ALA A 28 -20.70 -10.17 -0.26
C ALA A 28 -20.42 -11.65 -0.56
N GLY A 29 -19.34 -12.19 0.03
CA GLY A 29 -18.96 -13.60 -0.15
C GLY A 29 -19.73 -14.61 0.71
N PHE A 30 -20.47 -14.17 1.75
CA PHE A 30 -21.21 -15.08 2.61
C PHE A 30 -22.54 -15.52 2.00
N GLN A 31 -22.94 -16.77 2.27
CA GLN A 31 -24.28 -17.25 1.97
C GLN A 31 -25.31 -16.69 2.95
N CYS A 32 -26.57 -16.55 2.53
CA CYS A 32 -27.65 -15.97 3.32
C CYS A 32 -27.88 -16.66 4.68
N LYS A 33 -27.48 -17.93 4.84
CA LYS A 33 -27.57 -18.67 6.11
C LYS A 33 -26.60 -18.14 7.16
N GLU A 34 -25.48 -17.53 6.74
CA GLU A 34 -24.38 -17.08 7.61
C GLU A 34 -24.66 -15.71 8.25
N LYS A 35 -25.88 -15.50 8.74
CA LYS A 35 -26.36 -14.17 9.24
C LYS A 35 -25.47 -13.56 10.33
N ALA A 36 -24.86 -14.37 11.18
CA ALA A 36 -23.98 -13.87 12.25
C ALA A 36 -22.67 -13.31 11.68
N TRP A 37 -22.09 -14.01 10.70
CA TRP A 37 -20.88 -13.59 10.01
C TRP A 37 -21.12 -12.34 9.18
N ILE A 38 -22.21 -12.29 8.43
CA ILE A 38 -22.63 -11.11 7.65
C ILE A 38 -22.76 -9.89 8.55
N ARG A 39 -23.43 -10.01 9.71
CA ARG A 39 -23.59 -8.89 10.66
C ARG A 39 -22.25 -8.40 11.22
N ARG A 40 -21.32 -9.32 11.52
CA ARG A 40 -19.98 -8.94 12.02
C ARG A 40 -19.15 -8.27 10.94
N ALA A 41 -19.14 -8.77 9.71
CA ALA A 41 -18.46 -8.15 8.59
C ALA A 41 -19.02 -6.75 8.28
N ASP A 42 -20.35 -6.60 8.23
CA ASP A 42 -21.03 -5.31 8.05
C ASP A 42 -20.73 -4.31 9.19
N MET A 43 -20.60 -4.79 10.43
CA MET A 43 -20.17 -3.96 11.55
C MET A 43 -18.76 -3.39 11.31
N PHE A 44 -17.79 -4.22 10.90
CA PHE A 44 -16.43 -3.76 10.57
C PHE A 44 -16.44 -2.83 9.37
N TYR A 45 -17.22 -3.12 8.34
CA TYR A 45 -17.41 -2.23 7.21
C TYR A 45 -17.81 -0.81 7.65
N LYS A 46 -18.87 -0.68 8.46
CA LYS A 46 -19.36 0.60 8.97
C LYS A 46 -18.37 1.31 9.89
N GLN A 47 -17.64 0.56 10.71
CA GLN A 47 -16.63 1.11 11.61
C GLN A 47 -15.42 1.69 10.85
N PHE A 48 -14.90 0.96 9.85
CA PHE A 48 -13.83 1.46 9.00
C PHE A 48 -14.30 2.56 8.04
N GLU A 49 -15.54 2.51 7.55
CA GLU A 49 -16.12 3.63 6.81
C GLU A 49 -16.19 4.90 7.64
N SER A 50 -16.58 4.79 8.91
CA SER A 50 -16.59 5.94 9.83
C SER A 50 -15.18 6.44 10.13
N LEU A 51 -14.20 5.55 10.34
CA LEU A 51 -12.80 5.93 10.53
C LEU A 51 -12.28 6.66 9.27
N HIS A 52 -12.48 6.09 8.09
CA HIS A 52 -12.06 6.68 6.82
C HIS A 52 -12.68 8.06 6.59
N ARG A 53 -13.97 8.21 6.86
CA ARG A 53 -14.67 9.51 6.79
C ARG A 53 -14.03 10.55 7.71
N ASP A 54 -13.76 10.19 8.96
CA ASP A 54 -13.15 11.10 9.94
C ASP A 54 -11.75 11.52 9.51
N VAL A 55 -10.95 10.59 8.94
CA VAL A 55 -9.62 10.88 8.37
C VAL A 55 -9.74 11.85 7.18
N VAL A 56 -10.61 11.57 6.22
CA VAL A 56 -10.82 12.45 5.04
C VAL A 56 -11.18 13.87 5.46
N MET A 57 -12.03 14.01 6.51
CA MET A 57 -12.46 15.34 6.99
C MET A 57 -11.30 16.19 7.54
N VAL A 58 -10.24 15.57 8.02
CA VAL A 58 -9.12 16.29 8.65
C VAL A 58 -7.85 16.33 7.79
N SER A 59 -7.86 15.71 6.61
CA SER A 59 -6.67 15.55 5.77
C SER A 59 -6.41 16.71 4.80
N ASP A 60 -7.42 17.57 4.53
CA ASP A 60 -7.25 18.66 3.56
C ASP A 60 -6.08 19.57 3.93
N LYS A 61 -5.19 19.84 2.98
CA LYS A 61 -3.95 20.62 3.15
C LYS A 61 -2.99 20.08 4.22
N ARG A 62 -3.03 18.77 4.51
CA ARG A 62 -2.17 18.13 5.53
C ARG A 62 -1.45 16.88 5.02
N VAL A 63 -1.68 16.52 3.78
CA VAL A 63 -1.07 15.37 3.09
C VAL A 63 -0.21 15.83 1.92
N GLY A 64 0.73 15.00 1.49
CA GLY A 64 1.63 15.33 0.40
C GLY A 64 0.97 15.29 -0.96
N LYS A 65 1.59 15.96 -1.93
CA LYS A 65 1.15 15.93 -3.32
C LYS A 65 1.34 14.53 -3.91
N GLU A 66 2.42 13.86 -3.54
CA GLU A 66 2.79 12.54 -4.06
C GLU A 66 1.70 11.50 -3.87
N ILE A 67 1.14 11.39 -2.65
CA ILE A 67 0.06 10.43 -2.37
C ILE A 67 -1.25 10.79 -3.09
N LEU A 68 -1.52 12.08 -3.28
CA LEU A 68 -2.72 12.53 -4.00
C LEU A 68 -2.63 12.27 -5.50
N ASP A 69 -1.44 12.38 -6.08
CA ASP A 69 -1.19 12.20 -7.51
C ASP A 69 -0.94 10.73 -7.91
N SER A 70 -0.61 9.86 -6.96
CA SER A 70 -0.22 8.46 -7.20
C SER A 70 -1.37 7.55 -7.68
N CYS A 71 -2.61 8.01 -7.63
CA CYS A 71 -3.80 7.18 -7.87
C CYS A 71 -3.97 5.98 -6.91
N GLU A 72 -3.22 5.93 -5.79
CA GLU A 72 -3.39 4.88 -4.77
C GLU A 72 -4.63 5.08 -3.91
N LEU A 73 -5.06 6.32 -3.72
CA LEU A 73 -6.24 6.63 -2.92
C LEU A 73 -7.53 6.51 -3.74
N ILE A 74 -7.52 7.00 -4.97
CA ILE A 74 -8.66 7.05 -5.89
C ILE A 74 -8.12 6.98 -7.31
N THR A 75 -8.72 6.13 -8.14
CA THR A 75 -8.55 6.10 -9.59
C THR A 75 -9.77 6.76 -10.28
N GLU A 76 -9.72 6.95 -11.58
CA GLU A 76 -10.89 7.36 -12.35
C GLU A 76 -12.03 6.32 -12.32
N HIS A 77 -11.68 5.05 -12.08
CA HIS A 77 -12.63 3.93 -12.00
C HIS A 77 -13.30 3.80 -10.64
N THR A 78 -12.78 4.40 -9.56
CA THR A 78 -13.24 4.16 -8.19
C THR A 78 -14.74 4.44 -7.99
N ILE A 79 -15.22 5.62 -8.38
CA ILE A 79 -16.64 5.98 -8.20
C ILE A 79 -17.57 5.13 -9.09
N PRO A 80 -17.28 4.90 -10.37
CA PRO A 80 -18.03 3.93 -11.19
C PRO A 80 -18.05 2.52 -10.58
N ALA A 81 -16.91 2.03 -10.07
CA ALA A 81 -16.77 0.72 -9.45
C ALA A 81 -17.59 0.60 -8.15
N GLU A 82 -17.58 1.62 -7.28
CA GLU A 82 -18.42 1.68 -6.08
C GLU A 82 -19.92 1.55 -6.46
N ARG A 83 -20.37 2.36 -7.41
CA ARG A 83 -21.78 2.36 -7.86
C ARG A 83 -22.18 1.01 -8.43
N ARG A 84 -21.34 0.44 -9.30
CA ARG A 84 -21.63 -0.84 -9.93
C ARG A 84 -21.62 -1.99 -8.91
N THR A 85 -20.65 -1.99 -7.98
CA THR A 85 -20.59 -2.98 -6.90
C THR A 85 -21.80 -2.90 -5.97
N GLN A 86 -22.25 -1.68 -5.62
CA GLN A 86 -23.49 -1.51 -4.85
C GLN A 86 -24.71 -2.12 -5.56
N GLN A 87 -24.84 -1.89 -6.87
CA GLN A 87 -25.94 -2.46 -7.66
C GLN A 87 -25.91 -4.00 -7.69
N LEU A 88 -24.72 -4.59 -7.82
CA LEU A 88 -24.56 -6.04 -7.93
C LEU A 88 -24.67 -6.77 -6.59
N SER A 89 -24.12 -6.18 -5.52
CA SER A 89 -24.04 -6.81 -4.19
C SER A 89 -25.20 -6.45 -3.26
N GLY A 90 -25.85 -5.31 -3.49
CA GLY A 90 -26.82 -4.73 -2.56
C GLY A 90 -26.22 -4.06 -1.33
N VAL A 91 -24.88 -4.11 -1.14
CA VAL A 91 -24.20 -3.42 -0.05
C VAL A 91 -24.19 -1.92 -0.31
N GLN A 92 -24.62 -1.12 0.65
CA GLN A 92 -24.68 0.34 0.51
C GLN A 92 -23.27 0.94 0.64
N ILE A 93 -22.86 1.75 -0.34
CA ILE A 93 -21.56 2.41 -0.38
C ILE A 93 -21.78 3.94 -0.41
N ASP A 94 -21.22 4.66 0.57
CA ASP A 94 -21.30 6.13 0.62
C ASP A 94 -20.20 6.78 -0.24
N SER A 95 -20.43 6.89 -1.56
CA SER A 95 -19.48 7.51 -2.50
C SER A 95 -19.20 9.00 -2.20
N ARG A 96 -19.95 9.65 -1.30
CA ARG A 96 -19.65 11.04 -0.89
C ARG A 96 -18.32 11.13 -0.14
N ILE A 97 -17.90 10.05 0.55
CA ILE A 97 -16.58 9.98 1.19
C ILE A 97 -15.51 9.99 0.11
N THR A 98 -15.67 9.20 -0.93
CA THR A 98 -14.76 9.13 -2.10
C THR A 98 -14.66 10.48 -2.82
N MET A 99 -15.80 11.14 -3.07
CA MET A 99 -15.81 12.47 -3.68
C MET A 99 -15.09 13.53 -2.84
N ARG A 100 -15.21 13.45 -1.50
CA ARG A 100 -14.48 14.35 -0.58
C ARG A 100 -12.98 14.04 -0.57
N GLN A 101 -12.60 12.76 -0.61
CA GLN A 101 -11.21 12.37 -0.69
C GLN A 101 -10.56 12.84 -2.00
N GLN A 102 -11.29 12.77 -3.12
CA GLN A 102 -10.85 13.28 -4.42
C GLN A 102 -10.66 14.81 -4.42
N ALA A 103 -11.37 15.53 -3.59
CA ALA A 103 -11.29 16.98 -3.47
C ALA A 103 -10.20 17.47 -2.51
N LEU A 104 -9.42 16.56 -1.90
CA LEU A 104 -8.31 16.95 -1.02
C LEU A 104 -7.23 17.70 -1.78
N SER A 105 -6.67 18.71 -1.12
CA SER A 105 -5.55 19.49 -1.61
C SER A 105 -4.28 19.15 -0.81
N ALA A 106 -3.13 19.20 -1.46
CA ALA A 106 -1.85 19.00 -0.79
C ALA A 106 -1.55 20.12 0.21
N GLY A 107 -0.88 19.77 1.31
CA GLY A 107 -0.31 20.71 2.27
C GLY A 107 1.11 21.12 1.88
N GLY A 108 1.56 22.29 2.37
CA GLY A 108 2.98 22.66 2.31
C GLY A 108 3.77 22.00 3.45
N ASP A 109 5.10 21.93 3.29
CA ASP A 109 6.01 21.24 4.22
C ASP A 109 6.03 21.79 5.65
N ASN A 110 5.48 22.99 5.89
CA ASN A 110 5.48 23.68 7.17
C ASN A 110 4.15 23.63 7.93
N CYS A 111 3.28 22.66 7.68
CA CYS A 111 2.01 22.57 8.39
C CYS A 111 2.20 22.00 9.82
N GLU A 112 2.83 22.78 10.71
CA GLU A 112 2.86 22.50 12.15
C GLU A 112 1.52 22.86 12.82
N ASP A 113 0.48 22.10 12.52
CA ASP A 113 -0.81 22.26 13.20
C ASP A 113 -0.80 21.44 14.51
N ARG A 114 -0.21 22.03 15.57
CA ARG A 114 -0.13 21.41 16.91
C ARG A 114 -1.51 21.05 17.46
N ASN A 115 -2.56 21.70 17.00
CA ASN A 115 -3.94 21.42 17.43
C ASN A 115 -4.44 20.08 16.87
N MET A 116 -3.81 19.55 15.80
CA MET A 116 -4.17 18.27 15.21
C MET A 116 -3.61 17.04 15.95
N MET A 117 -2.56 17.21 16.77
CA MET A 117 -1.96 16.09 17.51
C MET A 117 -2.97 15.27 18.31
N PRO A 118 -3.86 15.85 19.15
CA PRO A 118 -4.84 15.06 19.88
C PRO A 118 -5.85 14.34 18.98
N VAL A 119 -6.17 14.94 17.82
CA VAL A 119 -7.11 14.36 16.85
C VAL A 119 -6.47 13.13 16.19
N VAL A 120 -5.24 13.28 15.67
CA VAL A 120 -4.51 12.19 15.00
C VAL A 120 -4.20 11.06 15.99
N THR A 121 -3.78 11.38 17.22
CA THR A 121 -3.56 10.35 18.26
C THR A 121 -4.83 9.54 18.52
N ARG A 122 -5.99 10.18 18.57
CA ARG A 122 -7.28 9.48 18.76
C ARG A 122 -7.63 8.62 17.54
N ILE A 123 -7.33 9.09 16.32
CA ILE A 123 -7.51 8.32 15.09
C ILE A 123 -6.63 7.06 15.14
N ASN A 124 -5.34 7.20 15.45
CA ASN A 124 -4.40 6.08 15.56
C ASN A 124 -4.87 5.04 16.60
N GLN A 125 -5.27 5.48 17.80
CA GLN A 125 -5.77 4.59 18.85
C GLN A 125 -7.05 3.85 18.43
N ARG A 126 -7.99 4.55 17.77
CA ARG A 126 -9.21 3.95 17.26
C ARG A 126 -8.90 2.93 16.14
N ALA A 127 -8.01 3.28 15.22
CA ALA A 127 -7.59 2.36 14.17
C ALA A 127 -7.00 1.07 14.75
N LEU A 128 -6.13 1.17 15.76
CA LEU A 128 -5.52 0.01 16.43
C LEU A 128 -6.60 -0.91 17.05
N GLN A 129 -7.57 -0.36 17.78
CA GLN A 129 -8.65 -1.14 18.36
C GLN A 129 -9.50 -1.85 17.29
N LEU A 130 -9.82 -1.17 16.18
CA LEU A 130 -10.58 -1.76 15.09
C LEU A 130 -9.80 -2.87 14.39
N LEU A 131 -8.48 -2.70 14.21
CA LEU A 131 -7.60 -3.69 13.59
C LEU A 131 -7.47 -4.95 14.43
N ASP A 132 -7.31 -4.84 15.75
CA ASP A 132 -7.28 -6.00 16.65
C ASP A 132 -8.55 -6.86 16.49
N GLY A 133 -9.71 -6.20 16.47
CA GLY A 133 -10.99 -6.87 16.26
C GLY A 133 -11.15 -7.49 14.87
N LEU A 134 -10.74 -6.76 13.81
CA LEU A 134 -10.85 -7.22 12.43
C LEU A 134 -9.91 -8.41 12.14
N ILE A 135 -8.67 -8.36 12.63
CA ILE A 135 -7.70 -9.45 12.49
C ILE A 135 -8.24 -10.71 13.16
N SER A 136 -8.69 -10.62 14.42
CA SER A 136 -9.29 -11.73 15.14
C SER A 136 -10.52 -12.31 14.42
N PHE A 137 -11.36 -11.44 13.84
CA PHE A 137 -12.51 -11.88 13.04
C PHE A 137 -12.09 -12.65 11.79
N LYS A 138 -11.10 -12.15 11.04
CA LYS A 138 -10.59 -12.80 9.82
C LYS A 138 -9.90 -14.13 10.14
N GLU A 139 -9.12 -14.20 11.22
CA GLU A 139 -8.44 -15.43 11.64
C GLU A 139 -9.45 -16.52 12.05
N ASN A 140 -10.48 -16.12 12.80
CA ASN A 140 -11.57 -17.04 13.15
C ASN A 140 -12.33 -17.52 11.89
N LEU A 141 -12.62 -16.60 10.94
CA LEU A 141 -13.24 -16.99 9.68
C LEU A 141 -12.40 -18.01 8.92
N LEU A 142 -11.09 -17.77 8.81
CA LEU A 142 -10.17 -18.69 8.14
C LEU A 142 -10.19 -20.07 8.79
N GLN A 143 -10.20 -20.14 10.11
CA GLN A 143 -10.30 -21.40 10.85
C GLN A 143 -11.62 -22.14 10.55
N GLU A 144 -12.75 -21.44 10.67
CA GLU A 144 -14.08 -22.02 10.41
C GLU A 144 -14.24 -22.50 8.96
N MET A 145 -13.63 -21.78 8.00
CA MET A 145 -13.60 -22.22 6.60
C MET A 145 -12.72 -23.46 6.41
N SER A 146 -11.57 -23.53 7.08
CA SER A 146 -10.65 -24.69 6.98
C SER A 146 -11.23 -25.95 7.57
N GLU A 147 -12.15 -25.82 8.53
CA GLU A 147 -12.88 -26.91 9.17
C GLU A 147 -14.25 -27.19 8.51
N ALA A 148 -14.51 -26.55 7.35
CA ALA A 148 -15.76 -26.67 6.57
C ALA A 148 -17.04 -26.33 7.36
N ARG A 149 -16.96 -25.51 8.41
CA ARG A 149 -18.13 -25.08 9.19
C ARG A 149 -18.80 -23.83 8.62
N VAL A 150 -18.02 -22.98 7.92
CA VAL A 150 -18.52 -21.76 7.28
C VAL A 150 -18.09 -21.75 5.82
N TYR A 151 -19.02 -21.37 4.95
CA TYR A 151 -18.71 -21.11 3.55
C TYR A 151 -18.64 -19.60 3.27
N ASN A 152 -17.58 -19.21 2.60
CA ASN A 152 -17.44 -17.87 1.98
C ASN A 152 -16.91 -18.05 0.56
N ALA A 153 -17.38 -17.26 -0.40
CA ALA A 153 -16.97 -17.35 -1.80
C ALA A 153 -15.52 -16.89 -2.06
N ASN A 154 -14.89 -16.25 -1.07
CA ASN A 154 -13.49 -15.88 -1.15
C ASN A 154 -12.59 -17.09 -0.84
N TYR A 155 -11.45 -17.19 -1.55
CA TYR A 155 -10.48 -18.26 -1.30
C TYR A 155 -9.90 -18.20 0.11
N PRO A 156 -9.57 -19.34 0.76
CA PRO A 156 -8.79 -19.32 2.01
C PRO A 156 -7.46 -18.57 1.89
N LEU A 157 -6.80 -18.61 0.71
CA LEU A 157 -5.60 -17.81 0.44
C LEU A 157 -5.90 -16.31 0.45
N LEU A 158 -7.05 -15.87 -0.09
CA LEU A 158 -7.48 -14.48 -0.05
C LEU A 158 -7.74 -14.03 1.40
N ILE A 159 -8.33 -14.88 2.24
CA ILE A 159 -8.49 -14.55 3.67
C ILE A 159 -7.12 -14.38 4.36
N LYS A 160 -6.14 -15.26 4.07
CA LYS A 160 -4.76 -15.12 4.58
C LYS A 160 -4.10 -13.83 4.09
N HIS A 161 -4.30 -13.48 2.84
CA HIS A 161 -3.82 -12.25 2.21
C HIS A 161 -4.34 -11.00 2.96
N ILE A 162 -5.63 -10.84 3.09
CA ILE A 162 -6.23 -9.68 3.77
C ILE A 162 -5.96 -9.64 5.29
N ILE A 163 -5.56 -10.77 5.91
CA ILE A 163 -5.04 -10.80 7.28
C ILE A 163 -3.64 -10.18 7.33
N ARG A 164 -2.75 -10.50 6.37
CA ARG A 164 -1.39 -9.93 6.32
C ARG A 164 -1.43 -8.41 6.15
N GLU A 165 -2.27 -7.91 5.28
CA GLU A 165 -2.44 -6.47 5.07
C GLU A 165 -2.99 -5.77 6.33
N ALA A 166 -3.97 -6.38 7.01
CA ALA A 166 -4.46 -5.84 8.26
C ALA A 166 -3.36 -5.84 9.35
N LYS A 167 -2.48 -6.85 9.38
CA LYS A 167 -1.33 -6.91 10.29
C LYS A 167 -0.27 -5.87 9.94
N LEU A 168 0.02 -5.64 8.65
CA LEU A 168 0.91 -4.56 8.23
C LEU A 168 0.36 -3.20 8.67
N TYR A 169 -0.91 -2.93 8.38
CA TYR A 169 -1.53 -1.66 8.81
C TYR A 169 -1.49 -1.49 10.33
N ARG A 170 -1.76 -2.56 11.09
CA ARG A 170 -1.66 -2.55 12.56
C ARG A 170 -0.24 -2.21 13.02
N GLN A 171 0.78 -2.82 12.39
CA GLN A 171 2.18 -2.55 12.70
C GLN A 171 2.53 -1.08 12.44
N LEU A 172 2.16 -0.52 11.27
CA LEU A 172 2.37 0.89 10.94
C LEU A 172 1.73 1.82 11.97
N VAL A 173 0.49 1.51 12.41
CA VAL A 173 -0.19 2.32 13.44
C VAL A 173 0.51 2.23 14.79
N CYS A 174 1.02 1.07 15.21
CA CYS A 174 1.82 0.93 16.43
C CYS A 174 3.10 1.77 16.36
N GLU A 175 3.85 1.67 15.27
CA GLU A 175 5.07 2.45 15.03
C GLU A 175 4.81 3.97 15.07
N LEU A 176 3.69 4.41 14.46
CA LEU A 176 3.26 5.81 14.54
C LEU A 176 2.94 6.23 15.98
N ILE A 177 2.21 5.40 16.74
CA ILE A 177 1.91 5.70 18.16
C ILE A 177 3.20 5.83 18.98
N ASP A 178 4.21 5.01 18.67
CA ASP A 178 5.54 5.03 19.30
C ASP A 178 6.45 6.14 18.74
N ASN A 179 5.91 7.06 17.91
CA ASN A 179 6.63 8.15 17.24
C ASN A 179 7.80 7.69 16.36
N GLN A 180 7.73 6.50 15.79
CA GLN A 180 8.72 6.02 14.83
C GLN A 180 8.45 6.64 13.45
N ASP A 181 9.51 6.88 12.71
CA ASP A 181 9.43 7.37 11.33
C ASP A 181 9.22 6.20 10.38
N ILE A 182 7.97 5.93 10.04
CA ILE A 182 7.59 4.82 9.14
C ILE A 182 8.02 5.03 7.68
N SER A 183 8.49 6.22 7.30
CA SER A 183 9.05 6.46 5.96
C SER A 183 10.41 5.77 5.77
N LYS A 184 11.11 5.45 6.85
CA LYS A 184 12.44 4.83 6.85
C LYS A 184 12.40 3.31 7.06
N LYS A 185 11.37 2.65 6.59
CA LYS A 185 11.29 1.19 6.68
C LYS A 185 12.34 0.50 5.81
N ASP A 186 12.70 -0.71 6.26
CA ASP A 186 13.54 -1.60 5.44
C ASP A 186 12.85 -1.83 4.08
N LEU A 187 13.55 -1.42 3.04
CA LEU A 187 13.02 -1.51 1.68
C LEU A 187 12.86 -2.96 1.25
N GLN A 188 13.78 -3.85 1.64
CA GLN A 188 13.72 -5.26 1.28
C GLN A 188 12.52 -5.96 1.94
N GLU A 189 12.21 -5.64 3.20
CA GLU A 189 10.99 -6.14 3.85
C GLU A 189 9.74 -5.62 3.14
N THR A 190 9.72 -4.36 2.73
CA THR A 190 8.64 -3.73 1.99
C THR A 190 8.45 -4.39 0.62
N GLU A 191 9.53 -4.59 -0.14
CA GLU A 191 9.50 -5.29 -1.43
C GLU A 191 9.02 -6.73 -1.31
N ASN A 192 9.53 -7.49 -0.35
CA ASN A 192 9.10 -8.86 -0.10
C ASN A 192 7.61 -8.95 0.23
N PHE A 193 7.11 -8.02 1.06
CA PHE A 193 5.69 -7.98 1.40
C PHE A 193 4.84 -7.69 0.16
N TRP A 194 5.14 -6.61 -0.57
CA TRP A 194 4.30 -6.20 -1.69
C TRP A 194 4.45 -7.10 -2.92
N ASN A 195 5.63 -7.67 -3.20
CA ASN A 195 5.78 -8.70 -4.23
C ASN A 195 4.91 -9.92 -3.93
N GLN A 196 4.82 -10.35 -2.65
CA GLN A 196 3.91 -11.43 -2.25
C GLN A 196 2.43 -11.03 -2.47
N ILE A 197 2.04 -9.81 -2.12
CA ILE A 197 0.68 -9.29 -2.34
C ILE A 197 0.36 -9.26 -3.84
N MET A 198 1.26 -8.73 -4.68
CA MET A 198 1.06 -8.66 -6.12
C MET A 198 0.98 -10.04 -6.78
N MET A 199 1.84 -10.97 -6.38
CA MET A 199 1.75 -12.38 -6.84
C MET A 199 0.37 -12.97 -6.55
N GLU A 200 -0.16 -12.76 -5.35
CA GLU A 200 -1.46 -13.29 -4.96
C GLU A 200 -2.61 -12.60 -5.69
N HIS A 201 -2.51 -11.28 -5.98
CA HIS A 201 -3.48 -10.61 -6.85
C HIS A 201 -3.57 -11.25 -8.23
N ALA A 202 -2.42 -11.59 -8.83
CA ALA A 202 -2.37 -12.28 -10.12
C ALA A 202 -3.08 -13.63 -10.06
N LEU A 203 -2.83 -14.43 -9.00
CA LEU A 203 -3.51 -15.71 -8.77
C LEU A 203 -5.03 -15.55 -8.56
N PHE A 204 -5.47 -14.49 -7.86
CA PHE A 204 -6.90 -14.23 -7.63
C PHE A 204 -7.59 -13.79 -8.92
N ILE A 205 -6.99 -12.86 -9.68
CA ILE A 205 -7.52 -12.41 -10.99
C ILE A 205 -7.68 -13.63 -11.91
N ARG A 206 -6.63 -14.45 -12.07
CA ARG A 206 -6.67 -15.68 -12.84
C ARG A 206 -7.84 -16.59 -12.46
N GLY A 207 -8.10 -16.76 -11.15
CA GLY A 207 -9.13 -17.67 -10.64
C GLY A 207 -10.54 -17.08 -10.61
N LEU A 208 -10.72 -15.77 -10.83
CA LEU A 208 -12.01 -15.10 -10.84
C LEU A 208 -12.46 -14.66 -12.24
N LEU A 209 -11.61 -14.76 -13.25
CA LEU A 209 -11.96 -14.62 -14.65
C LEU A 209 -12.79 -15.82 -15.12
N ASP A 210 -13.72 -15.60 -16.07
CA ASP A 210 -14.43 -16.69 -16.72
C ASP A 210 -13.44 -17.59 -17.50
N PRO A 211 -13.59 -18.91 -17.51
CA PRO A 211 -12.71 -19.79 -18.26
C PRO A 211 -12.59 -19.51 -19.76
N SER A 212 -13.51 -18.74 -20.33
CA SER A 212 -13.44 -18.29 -21.73
C SER A 212 -12.44 -17.16 -21.97
N GLU A 213 -12.00 -16.46 -20.91
CA GLU A 213 -11.03 -15.33 -20.98
C GLU A 213 -9.58 -15.86 -20.99
N VAL A 214 -9.25 -16.73 -21.92
CA VAL A 214 -7.98 -17.50 -21.96
C VAL A 214 -6.75 -16.58 -21.95
N GLU A 215 -6.73 -15.54 -22.77
CA GLU A 215 -5.59 -14.62 -22.87
C GLU A 215 -5.36 -13.85 -21.55
N LEU A 216 -6.44 -13.42 -20.89
CA LEU A 216 -6.33 -12.71 -19.62
C LEU A 216 -5.90 -13.65 -18.49
N ILE A 217 -6.35 -14.89 -18.51
CA ILE A 217 -5.92 -15.94 -17.57
C ILE A 217 -4.42 -16.22 -17.73
N ASP A 218 -3.95 -16.41 -18.95
CA ASP A 218 -2.54 -16.66 -19.26
C ASP A 218 -1.67 -15.47 -18.85
N ASN A 219 -2.08 -14.24 -19.14
CA ASN A 219 -1.38 -13.03 -18.71
C ASN A 219 -1.31 -12.92 -17.17
N ALA A 220 -2.39 -13.18 -16.47
CA ALA A 220 -2.40 -13.18 -15.01
C ALA A 220 -1.46 -14.25 -14.44
N ASP A 221 -1.39 -15.44 -15.05
CA ASP A 221 -0.46 -16.50 -14.64
C ASP A 221 1.01 -16.09 -14.87
N CYS A 222 1.32 -15.43 -15.99
CA CYS A 222 2.66 -14.88 -16.24
C CYS A 222 3.10 -13.91 -15.13
N TYR A 223 2.25 -12.96 -14.72
CA TYR A 223 2.56 -12.07 -13.60
C TYR A 223 2.78 -12.82 -12.29
N ALA A 224 1.99 -13.86 -12.01
CA ALA A 224 2.20 -14.69 -10.82
C ALA A 224 3.56 -15.41 -10.83
N VAL A 225 4.06 -15.80 -12.00
CA VAL A 225 5.41 -16.39 -12.17
C VAL A 225 6.47 -15.32 -11.96
N GLU A 226 6.38 -14.15 -12.62
CA GLU A 226 7.37 -13.06 -12.49
C GLU A 226 7.55 -12.65 -11.01
N TYR A 227 6.47 -12.44 -10.26
CA TYR A 227 6.58 -12.09 -8.83
C TYR A 227 7.12 -13.24 -7.98
N ARG A 228 6.87 -14.49 -8.35
CA ARG A 228 7.47 -15.65 -7.66
C ARG A 228 8.99 -15.66 -7.84
N GLU A 229 9.47 -15.40 -9.06
CA GLU A 229 10.90 -15.31 -9.36
C GLU A 229 11.57 -14.18 -8.56
N LEU A 230 10.92 -12.99 -8.43
CA LEU A 230 11.42 -11.91 -7.59
C LEU A 230 11.52 -12.33 -6.11
N LEU A 231 10.52 -13.04 -5.59
CA LEU A 231 10.54 -13.54 -4.21
C LEU A 231 11.58 -14.64 -3.98
N GLU A 232 11.86 -15.48 -4.96
CA GLU A 232 12.90 -16.50 -4.90
C GLU A 232 14.29 -15.85 -4.93
N ALA A 233 14.53 -14.89 -5.84
CA ALA A 233 15.77 -14.13 -5.93
C ALA A 233 16.09 -13.37 -4.62
N ALA A 234 15.06 -12.81 -3.98
CA ALA A 234 15.21 -12.14 -2.68
C ALA A 234 15.66 -13.10 -1.56
N ARG A 235 15.21 -14.36 -1.58
CA ARG A 235 15.61 -15.38 -0.59
C ARG A 235 17.04 -15.89 -0.76
N GLU A 236 17.49 -15.98 -2.01
CA GLU A 236 18.81 -16.49 -2.36
C GLU A 236 19.92 -15.45 -2.13
N GLN A 237 19.58 -14.21 -1.75
CA GLN A 237 20.51 -13.06 -1.60
C GLN A 237 21.40 -12.81 -2.83
N ASP A 238 21.00 -13.29 -3.99
CA ASP A 238 21.81 -13.27 -5.21
C ASP A 238 21.72 -11.93 -5.97
N CYS A 239 20.80 -11.05 -5.58
CA CYS A 239 20.60 -9.75 -6.23
C CYS A 239 21.09 -8.58 -5.36
N LYS A 240 21.78 -7.63 -6.02
CA LYS A 240 22.01 -6.30 -5.41
C LYS A 240 20.66 -5.63 -5.21
N ALA A 241 20.42 -5.06 -4.03
CA ALA A 241 19.12 -4.45 -3.64
C ALA A 241 18.54 -3.49 -4.70
N GLY A 242 19.37 -2.64 -5.32
CA GLY A 242 18.93 -1.70 -6.35
C GLY A 242 18.40 -2.36 -7.63
N LYS A 243 19.02 -3.49 -8.07
CA LYS A 243 18.55 -4.21 -9.25
C LYS A 243 17.20 -4.88 -9.02
N MET A 244 16.98 -5.46 -7.83
CA MET A 244 15.72 -6.08 -7.49
C MET A 244 14.58 -5.04 -7.46
N ARG A 245 14.85 -3.82 -6.96
CA ARG A 245 13.89 -2.72 -6.98
C ARG A 245 13.48 -2.32 -8.39
N GLU A 246 14.44 -2.15 -9.29
CA GLU A 246 14.17 -1.82 -10.70
C GLU A 246 13.29 -2.89 -11.36
N GLU A 247 13.58 -4.17 -11.12
CA GLU A 247 12.78 -5.29 -11.61
C GLU A 247 11.38 -5.31 -10.98
N SER A 248 11.26 -5.12 -9.67
CA SER A 248 9.96 -5.01 -8.96
C SER A 248 9.13 -3.84 -9.49
N LEU A 249 9.75 -2.67 -9.68
CA LEU A 249 9.07 -1.50 -10.22
C LEU A 249 8.61 -1.73 -11.66
N GLY A 250 9.48 -2.25 -12.53
CA GLY A 250 9.14 -2.55 -13.93
C GLY A 250 7.98 -3.55 -14.05
N THR A 251 8.01 -4.64 -13.27
CA THR A 251 6.92 -5.63 -13.24
C THR A 251 5.62 -5.02 -12.70
N THR A 252 5.70 -4.20 -11.63
CA THR A 252 4.51 -3.61 -11.01
C THR A 252 3.87 -2.55 -11.91
N LEU A 253 4.64 -1.78 -12.66
CA LEU A 253 4.11 -0.84 -13.67
C LEU A 253 3.33 -1.57 -14.77
N ARG A 254 3.87 -2.65 -15.33
CA ARG A 254 3.16 -3.46 -16.31
C ARG A 254 1.89 -4.10 -15.74
N PHE A 255 1.97 -4.63 -14.52
CA PHE A 255 0.84 -5.25 -13.85
C PHE A 255 -0.25 -4.24 -13.45
N SER A 256 0.12 -3.02 -13.09
CA SER A 256 -0.84 -1.92 -12.85
C SER A 256 -1.60 -1.60 -14.14
N GLY A 257 -0.93 -1.48 -15.29
CA GLY A 257 -1.60 -1.28 -16.58
C GLY A 257 -2.55 -2.44 -16.95
N PHE A 258 -2.18 -3.69 -16.66
CA PHE A 258 -3.07 -4.85 -16.85
C PHE A 258 -4.31 -4.77 -15.94
N LYS A 259 -4.16 -4.39 -14.67
CA LYS A 259 -5.27 -4.20 -13.72
C LYS A 259 -6.18 -3.05 -14.14
N GLU A 260 -5.62 -1.95 -14.65
CA GLU A 260 -6.36 -0.79 -15.13
C GLU A 260 -7.26 -1.17 -16.31
N ALA A 261 -6.68 -1.79 -17.36
CA ALA A 261 -7.44 -2.28 -18.51
C ALA A 261 -8.48 -3.34 -18.09
N GLY A 262 -8.14 -4.21 -17.14
CA GLY A 262 -9.08 -5.19 -16.57
C GLY A 262 -10.25 -4.52 -15.85
N THR A 263 -9.99 -3.47 -15.06
CA THR A 263 -11.02 -2.71 -14.34
C THR A 263 -11.97 -2.01 -15.32
N GLU A 264 -11.43 -1.35 -16.34
CA GLU A 264 -12.21 -0.74 -17.40
C GLU A 264 -13.09 -1.78 -18.14
N GLY A 265 -12.49 -2.90 -18.56
CA GLY A 265 -13.19 -3.96 -19.27
C GLY A 265 -14.33 -4.61 -18.47
N ILE A 266 -14.14 -4.76 -17.13
CA ILE A 266 -15.21 -5.24 -16.23
C ILE A 266 -16.34 -4.21 -16.11
N LEU A 267 -16.01 -2.92 -15.95
CA LEU A 267 -17.00 -1.84 -15.88
C LEU A 267 -17.81 -1.70 -17.16
N GLU A 268 -17.19 -1.87 -18.31
CA GLU A 268 -17.81 -1.84 -19.63
C GLU A 268 -18.50 -3.16 -20.03
N CYS A 269 -18.49 -4.18 -19.17
CA CYS A 269 -19.02 -5.51 -19.44
C CYS A 269 -18.38 -6.20 -20.67
N LYS A 270 -17.12 -5.91 -20.95
CA LYS A 270 -16.32 -6.53 -22.02
C LYS A 270 -15.56 -7.77 -21.55
N ILE A 271 -15.31 -7.91 -20.25
CA ILE A 271 -14.59 -9.03 -19.63
C ILE A 271 -15.60 -9.86 -18.83
N ALA A 272 -15.69 -11.13 -19.14
CA ALA A 272 -16.48 -12.09 -18.37
C ALA A 272 -15.75 -12.51 -17.11
N SER A 273 -16.32 -12.27 -15.93
CA SER A 273 -15.71 -12.60 -14.64
C SER A 273 -16.72 -12.61 -13.50
N ILE A 274 -16.31 -13.14 -12.36
CA ILE A 274 -17.00 -12.99 -11.07
C ILE A 274 -16.30 -11.93 -10.18
N ILE A 275 -15.38 -11.14 -10.75
CA ILE A 275 -14.69 -10.07 -10.06
C ILE A 275 -15.68 -8.91 -9.82
N MET A 276 -15.87 -8.52 -8.57
CA MET A 276 -16.62 -7.30 -8.27
C MET A 276 -15.87 -6.08 -8.80
N PRO A 277 -16.54 -5.11 -9.46
CA PRO A 277 -15.86 -3.94 -10.02
C PRO A 277 -15.01 -3.16 -9.00
N LEU A 278 -15.48 -3.03 -7.75
CA LEU A 278 -14.70 -2.39 -6.69
C LEU A 278 -13.48 -3.23 -6.26
N LEU A 279 -13.52 -4.55 -6.38
CA LEU A 279 -12.35 -5.40 -6.13
C LEU A 279 -11.28 -5.18 -7.21
N ALA A 280 -11.68 -5.02 -8.48
CA ALA A 280 -10.74 -4.70 -9.56
C ALA A 280 -10.03 -3.35 -9.32
N ASP A 281 -10.78 -2.29 -8.97
CA ASP A 281 -10.22 -0.98 -8.62
C ASP A 281 -9.39 -1.02 -7.33
N HIS A 282 -9.77 -1.83 -6.35
CA HIS A 282 -9.04 -2.03 -5.10
C HIS A 282 -7.62 -2.55 -5.33
N VAL A 283 -7.48 -3.65 -6.08
CA VAL A 283 -6.15 -4.22 -6.37
C VAL A 283 -5.31 -3.34 -7.30
N LEU A 284 -5.94 -2.50 -8.12
CA LEU A 284 -5.25 -1.47 -8.91
C LEU A 284 -4.66 -0.39 -7.99
N ARG A 285 -5.43 0.12 -7.03
CA ARG A 285 -4.94 1.12 -6.07
C ARG A 285 -3.80 0.59 -5.20
N GLU A 286 -3.80 -0.69 -4.85
CA GLU A 286 -2.70 -1.32 -4.12
C GLU A 286 -1.44 -1.45 -4.99
N ALA A 287 -1.57 -1.70 -6.30
CA ALA A 287 -0.42 -1.65 -7.20
C ALA A 287 0.15 -0.23 -7.31
N ASN A 288 -0.69 0.80 -7.39
CA ASN A 288 -0.27 2.19 -7.41
C ASN A 288 0.41 2.61 -6.09
N HIS A 289 -0.07 2.12 -4.94
CA HIS A 289 0.60 2.30 -3.66
C HIS A 289 2.01 1.71 -3.67
N TYR A 290 2.16 0.47 -4.16
CA TYR A 290 3.46 -0.17 -4.22
C TYR A 290 4.42 0.55 -5.18
N ILE A 291 3.94 0.99 -6.36
CA ILE A 291 4.73 1.82 -7.30
C ILE A 291 5.26 3.07 -6.61
N ARG A 292 4.41 3.82 -5.88
CA ARG A 292 4.84 5.02 -5.16
C ARG A 292 5.91 4.71 -4.11
N LEU A 293 5.77 3.62 -3.35
CA LEU A 293 6.79 3.21 -2.37
C LEU A 293 8.15 2.93 -3.02
N LEU A 294 8.16 2.22 -4.16
CA LEU A 294 9.40 1.92 -4.90
C LEU A 294 10.05 3.19 -5.45
N GLN A 295 9.27 4.09 -6.06
CA GLN A 295 9.77 5.36 -6.61
C GLN A 295 10.27 6.31 -5.52
N SER A 296 9.62 6.37 -4.35
CA SER A 296 10.08 7.19 -3.24
C SER A 296 11.45 6.74 -2.74
N ALA A 297 11.71 5.44 -2.71
CA ALA A 297 12.99 4.89 -2.31
C ALA A 297 14.12 5.15 -3.34
N GLU A 298 13.82 5.17 -4.64
CA GLU A 298 14.80 5.56 -5.68
C GLU A 298 15.23 7.02 -5.52
N ASN A 299 14.28 7.94 -5.34
CA ASN A 299 14.57 9.37 -5.16
C ASN A 299 15.43 9.66 -3.91
N GLU A 300 15.24 8.91 -2.82
CA GLU A 300 16.06 9.05 -1.61
C GLU A 300 17.51 8.60 -1.83
N GLU A 301 17.75 7.51 -2.57
CA GLU A 301 19.11 7.04 -2.90
C GLU A 301 19.84 7.98 -3.85
N GLU A 302 19.17 8.48 -4.88
CA GLU A 302 19.75 9.47 -5.80
C GLU A 302 20.17 10.75 -5.05
N CYS A 303 19.33 11.26 -4.16
CA CYS A 303 19.62 12.43 -3.34
C CYS A 303 20.82 12.20 -2.39
N MET A 304 20.97 10.99 -1.82
CA MET A 304 22.13 10.64 -1.00
C MET A 304 23.42 10.54 -1.80
N MET A 305 23.36 10.01 -3.03
CA MET A 305 24.52 9.94 -3.93
C MET A 305 25.00 11.33 -4.35
N GLU A 306 24.08 12.24 -4.72
CA GLU A 306 24.43 13.62 -5.09
C GLU A 306 25.04 14.40 -3.93
N THR A 307 24.52 14.24 -2.70
CA THR A 307 25.07 14.89 -1.51
C THR A 307 26.44 14.34 -1.11
N SER A 308 26.71 13.05 -1.32
CA SER A 308 28.04 12.47 -1.07
C SER A 308 29.08 12.91 -2.10
N CYS A 309 28.72 13.03 -3.37
CA CYS A 309 29.58 13.55 -4.43
C CYS A 309 30.00 15.02 -4.20
N SER A 310 29.06 15.85 -3.74
CA SER A 310 29.36 17.29 -3.44
C SER A 310 30.31 17.47 -2.24
N CYS A 311 30.29 16.53 -1.27
CA CYS A 311 31.23 16.55 -0.13
C CYS A 311 32.65 16.13 -0.54
N GLU A 312 32.83 15.18 -1.46
CA GLU A 312 34.15 14.77 -1.94
C GLU A 312 34.82 15.84 -2.78
N ASP A 313 34.09 16.58 -3.60
CA ASP A 313 34.62 17.70 -4.37
C ASP A 313 34.98 18.90 -3.50
N HIS A 314 34.26 19.14 -2.40
CA HIS A 314 34.60 20.19 -1.43
C HIS A 314 35.86 19.86 -0.63
N CYS A 315 36.09 18.60 -0.29
CA CYS A 315 37.32 18.17 0.38
C CYS A 315 38.55 18.20 -0.54
N LYS A 316 38.42 17.86 -1.83
CA LYS A 316 39.53 17.96 -2.79
C LYS A 316 39.95 19.40 -3.04
N ASN A 317 39.02 20.35 -3.12
CA ASN A 317 39.34 21.78 -3.33
C ASN A 317 39.89 22.48 -2.08
N HIS A 318 39.76 21.91 -0.89
CA HIS A 318 40.30 22.48 0.34
C HIS A 318 41.70 21.97 0.69
N CYS A 319 42.10 20.78 0.18
CA CYS A 319 43.44 20.24 0.40
C CYS A 319 44.52 20.79 -0.54
N ASP A 320 44.15 21.32 -1.72
CA ASP A 320 45.12 21.82 -2.72
C ASP A 320 45.65 23.23 -2.42
N ASN A 321 45.10 23.96 -1.45
CA ASN A 321 45.49 25.35 -1.15
C ASN A 321 46.37 25.54 0.09
N HIS A 322 46.83 24.50 0.77
CA HIS A 322 47.67 24.65 1.97
C HIS A 322 48.80 23.61 2.05
N CYS A 323 49.60 23.49 0.99
CA CYS A 323 50.93 22.84 1.05
C CYS A 323 51.99 23.80 0.58
N GLU A 324 52.39 24.78 1.41
CA GLU A 324 53.68 25.40 1.31
C GLU A 324 54.79 24.44 1.75
N LYS A 325 55.75 24.23 0.85
CA LYS A 325 56.96 23.42 1.08
C LYS A 325 57.79 24.00 2.22
N PRO A 326 58.29 23.21 3.21
CA PRO A 326 59.34 23.65 4.10
C PRO A 326 60.69 23.63 3.37
N LYS A 327 61.40 24.75 3.50
CA LYS A 327 62.79 24.93 3.06
C LYS A 327 63.72 23.94 3.78
N GLU A 328 64.62 23.35 3.01
CA GLU A 328 65.85 22.68 3.50
C GLU A 328 66.62 23.62 4.43
N ASN A 329 66.89 23.15 5.63
CA ASN A 329 68.05 23.62 6.39
C ASN A 329 68.72 22.38 7.02
N ALA A 330 69.94 22.20 6.51
CA ALA A 330 70.93 21.28 7.07
C ALA A 330 71.32 21.65 8.49
N CYS A 331 71.36 20.69 9.39
CA CYS A 331 72.24 20.81 10.55
C CYS A 331 72.79 19.45 10.94
N ASN A 332 74.08 19.38 10.80
CA ASN A 332 75.05 18.41 11.31
C ASN A 332 74.94 18.29 12.85
N CYS A 333 75.04 17.08 13.40
CA CYS A 333 76.01 16.75 14.48
C CYS A 333 75.87 15.28 14.97
N ARG A 334 76.91 14.59 14.72
CA ARG A 334 77.72 13.66 15.49
C ARG A 334 77.20 13.29 16.95
N ARG A 335 76.92 12.10 17.25
CA ARG A 335 77.70 11.02 17.88
C ARG A 335 76.87 9.78 18.01
#